data_3f6d135e6a02f4f87e95fc927e69ffe0
#
_entry.id   3f6d135e6a02f4f87e95fc927e69ffe0
#
_cell.length_a   1.000
_cell.length_b   1.000
_cell.length_c   1.000
_cell.angle_alpha   90.00
_cell.angle_beta   90.00
_cell.angle_gamma   90.00
#
_symmetry.space_group_name_H-M   'P 1'
#
loop_
_entity.id
_entity.type
_entity.pdbx_description
1 polymer ?
#
loop_
_entity_poly.entity_id
_entity_poly.type
_entity_poly.pdbx_seq_one_letter_code
_entity_poly.pdbx_strand_id
1 'polypeptide(L)'
;LLRDIFKIDGLLGQLFVVTHSTDALVDDYRHIIRLYRDENNMVCAACGVTFNFPKEVEKHLIMHFPEAKEALYARCIIIVEGETEYGSFTGFGKKLGVDFDYFGICLINARGESSISKLQKLFNRFSIPTVALYDRDVEGKYAKAHSNIFYTEEICFEMDFVSYLLAMHKRSIMDAIIKDIIDDARPMVTKDMARRGYAK
;
A
#
# COMPACT_ATOMS: atom_id res chain seq x y z
N LEU A 1 -23.16 -13.01 -2.62
CA LEU A 1 -24.45 -12.40 -2.27
C LEU A 1 -25.23 -11.92 -3.50
N LEU A 2 -24.73 -10.97 -4.32
CA LEU A 2 -25.44 -10.49 -5.52
C LEU A 2 -25.66 -11.62 -6.53
N ARG A 3 -24.67 -12.50 -6.76
CA ARG A 3 -24.81 -13.69 -7.61
C ARG A 3 -25.91 -14.61 -7.12
N ASP A 4 -26.01 -14.83 -5.80
CA ASP A 4 -27.01 -15.69 -5.19
C ASP A 4 -28.41 -15.07 -5.27
N ILE A 5 -28.52 -13.75 -5.00
CA ILE A 5 -29.79 -13.02 -5.07
C ILE A 5 -30.35 -13.02 -6.49
N PHE A 6 -29.51 -12.78 -7.49
CA PHE A 6 -29.93 -12.73 -8.90
C PHE A 6 -29.85 -14.06 -9.62
N LYS A 7 -29.45 -15.15 -8.94
CA LYS A 7 -29.33 -16.51 -9.50
C LYS A 7 -28.53 -16.54 -10.81
N ILE A 8 -27.43 -15.80 -10.84
CA ILE A 8 -26.64 -15.59 -12.06
C ILE A 8 -25.87 -16.85 -12.48
N ASP A 9 -25.58 -17.74 -11.52
CA ASP A 9 -24.99 -19.04 -11.82
C ASP A 9 -26.03 -19.92 -12.55
N GLY A 10 -25.85 -20.03 -13.87
CA GLY A 10 -26.73 -20.77 -14.76
C GLY A 10 -27.57 -19.92 -15.73
N LEU A 11 -27.52 -18.58 -15.61
CA LEU A 11 -28.11 -17.68 -16.59
C LEU A 11 -27.05 -17.20 -17.58
N LEU A 12 -27.39 -17.16 -18.87
CA LEU A 12 -26.57 -16.58 -19.95
C LEU A 12 -26.60 -15.02 -19.89
N GLY A 13 -26.69 -14.45 -18.70
CA GLY A 13 -26.81 -13.02 -18.47
C GLY A 13 -25.51 -12.38 -17.98
N GLN A 14 -25.44 -11.06 -18.12
CA GLN A 14 -24.37 -10.23 -17.58
C GLN A 14 -24.93 -9.29 -16.52
N LEU A 15 -24.18 -9.09 -15.44
CA LEU A 15 -24.53 -8.14 -14.38
C LEU A 15 -23.49 -6.99 -14.38
N PHE A 16 -23.98 -5.77 -14.53
CA PHE A 16 -23.20 -4.56 -14.35
C PHE A 16 -23.65 -3.86 -13.07
N VAL A 17 -22.69 -3.57 -12.19
CA VAL A 17 -22.95 -2.87 -10.93
C VAL A 17 -22.16 -1.57 -10.93
N VAL A 18 -22.86 -0.45 -10.72
CA VAL A 18 -22.21 0.86 -10.50
C VAL A 18 -22.25 1.13 -9.00
N THR A 19 -21.08 1.36 -8.41
CA THR A 19 -20.97 1.50 -6.96
C THR A 19 -19.83 2.44 -6.57
N HIS A 20 -19.95 3.03 -5.39
CA HIS A 20 -18.88 3.71 -4.65
C HIS A 20 -18.48 2.95 -3.39
N SER A 21 -19.08 1.78 -3.14
CA SER A 21 -18.77 0.96 -1.98
C SER A 21 -17.70 -0.06 -2.30
N THR A 22 -16.65 -0.12 -1.48
CA THR A 22 -15.59 -1.13 -1.55
C THR A 22 -16.12 -2.54 -1.34
N ASP A 23 -17.18 -2.69 -0.51
CA ASP A 23 -17.79 -3.98 -0.22
C ASP A 23 -18.52 -4.58 -1.42
N ALA A 24 -18.98 -3.73 -2.35
CA ALA A 24 -19.62 -4.17 -3.58
C ALA A 24 -18.64 -4.48 -4.71
N LEU A 25 -17.35 -4.11 -4.57
CA LEU A 25 -16.33 -4.44 -5.54
C LEU A 25 -15.96 -5.92 -5.44
N VAL A 26 -15.85 -6.55 -6.59
CA VAL A 26 -15.30 -7.91 -6.70
C VAL A 26 -13.80 -7.92 -6.39
N ASP A 27 -13.30 -9.06 -5.92
CA ASP A 27 -11.90 -9.23 -5.50
C ASP A 27 -10.93 -9.51 -6.66
N ASP A 28 -11.37 -9.33 -7.89
CA ASP A 28 -10.57 -9.50 -9.10
C ASP A 28 -10.63 -8.24 -9.96
N TYR A 29 -9.50 -7.55 -10.07
CA TYR A 29 -9.39 -6.29 -10.82
C TYR A 29 -9.80 -6.42 -12.30
N ARG A 30 -9.74 -7.62 -12.89
CA ARG A 30 -10.11 -7.87 -14.29
C ARG A 30 -11.60 -7.65 -14.56
N HIS A 31 -12.42 -7.72 -13.53
CA HIS A 31 -13.86 -7.45 -13.61
C HIS A 31 -14.24 -5.99 -13.29
N ILE A 32 -13.23 -5.12 -13.09
CA ILE A 32 -13.44 -3.71 -12.75
C ILE A 32 -13.33 -2.85 -14.01
N ILE A 33 -14.27 -1.92 -14.15
CA ILE A 33 -14.21 -0.82 -15.10
C ILE A 33 -14.23 0.47 -14.29
N ARG A 34 -13.11 1.20 -14.28
CA ARG A 34 -13.02 2.50 -13.64
C ARG A 34 -13.37 3.60 -14.63
N LEU A 35 -14.36 4.42 -14.28
CA LEU A 35 -14.67 5.65 -15.02
C LEU A 35 -13.94 6.82 -14.35
N TYR A 36 -13.29 7.67 -15.13
CA TYR A 36 -12.57 8.83 -14.63
C TYR A 36 -12.63 9.97 -15.63
N ARG A 37 -12.23 11.17 -15.22
CA ARG A 37 -12.05 12.32 -16.13
C ARG A 37 -10.56 12.53 -16.35
N ASP A 38 -10.21 12.75 -17.61
CA ASP A 38 -8.85 13.13 -18.00
C ASP A 38 -8.58 14.63 -17.76
N GLU A 39 -7.38 15.07 -18.12
CA GLU A 39 -6.95 16.48 -18.01
C GLU A 39 -7.82 17.46 -18.82
N ASN A 40 -8.48 16.97 -19.88
CA ASN A 40 -9.40 17.73 -20.71
C ASN A 40 -10.85 17.64 -20.23
N ASN A 41 -11.07 17.09 -19.03
CA ASN A 41 -12.39 16.87 -18.43
C ASN A 41 -13.28 15.89 -19.22
N MET A 42 -12.69 15.09 -20.12
CA MET A 42 -13.41 14.06 -20.86
C MET A 42 -13.59 12.80 -20.01
N VAL A 43 -14.74 12.15 -20.15
CA VAL A 43 -15.00 10.89 -19.47
C VAL A 43 -14.26 9.76 -20.18
N CYS A 44 -13.39 9.10 -19.45
CA CYS A 44 -12.59 7.96 -19.89
C CYS A 44 -12.92 6.72 -19.08
N ALA A 45 -12.58 5.56 -19.62
CA ALA A 45 -12.74 4.26 -18.95
C ALA A 45 -11.43 3.48 -18.97
N ALA A 46 -11.05 2.93 -17.83
CA ALA A 46 -9.97 1.95 -17.70
C ALA A 46 -10.59 0.60 -17.34
N CYS A 47 -10.39 -0.40 -18.19
CA CYS A 47 -11.02 -1.70 -18.08
C CYS A 47 -9.99 -2.76 -17.70
N GLY A 48 -10.10 -3.34 -16.51
CA GLY A 48 -9.11 -4.27 -15.96
C GLY A 48 -8.86 -5.51 -16.81
N VAL A 49 -9.88 -6.00 -17.52
CA VAL A 49 -9.74 -7.17 -18.42
C VAL A 49 -8.80 -6.88 -19.60
N THR A 50 -8.59 -5.63 -19.97
CA THR A 50 -7.69 -5.25 -21.07
C THR A 50 -6.23 -5.12 -20.64
N PHE A 51 -5.94 -5.25 -19.33
CA PHE A 51 -4.59 -5.12 -18.80
C PHE A 51 -3.82 -6.40 -19.07
N ASN A 52 -2.75 -6.28 -19.84
CA ASN A 52 -1.90 -7.41 -20.18
C ASN A 52 -0.67 -7.41 -19.25
N PHE A 53 -0.69 -8.25 -18.23
CA PHE A 53 0.42 -8.47 -17.33
C PHE A 53 1.02 -9.87 -17.54
N PRO A 54 2.34 -10.04 -17.29
CA PRO A 54 2.93 -11.38 -17.19
C PRO A 54 2.19 -12.23 -16.15
N LYS A 55 2.04 -13.52 -16.39
CA LYS A 55 1.26 -14.44 -15.53
C LYS A 55 1.62 -14.37 -14.05
N GLU A 56 2.91 -14.25 -13.74
CA GLU A 56 3.39 -14.15 -12.34
C GLU A 56 2.93 -12.84 -11.68
N VAL A 57 2.98 -11.73 -12.43
CA VAL A 57 2.50 -10.43 -11.97
C VAL A 57 0.98 -10.47 -11.79
N GLU A 58 0.25 -11.03 -12.76
CA GLU A 58 -1.20 -11.15 -12.70
C GLU A 58 -1.65 -11.95 -11.47
N LYS A 59 -1.03 -13.13 -11.24
CA LYS A 59 -1.33 -13.95 -10.07
C LYS A 59 -1.12 -13.19 -8.76
N HIS A 60 0.01 -12.48 -8.65
CA HIS A 60 0.31 -11.66 -7.48
C HIS A 60 -0.74 -10.56 -7.27
N LEU A 61 -1.10 -9.84 -8.34
CA LEU A 61 -2.08 -8.76 -8.27
C LEU A 61 -3.46 -9.27 -7.83
N ILE A 62 -3.92 -10.40 -8.36
CA ILE A 62 -5.20 -11.00 -7.96
C ILE A 62 -5.20 -11.34 -6.46
N MET A 63 -4.08 -11.87 -5.94
CA MET A 63 -3.98 -12.23 -4.52
C MET A 63 -4.00 -11.01 -3.58
N HIS A 64 -3.42 -9.89 -4.00
CA HIS A 64 -3.29 -8.69 -3.16
C HIS A 64 -4.35 -7.62 -3.44
N PHE A 65 -5.10 -7.75 -4.52
CA PHE A 65 -6.12 -6.78 -4.91
C PHE A 65 -7.24 -6.61 -3.85
N PRO A 66 -7.73 -7.66 -3.19
CA PRO A 66 -8.77 -7.49 -2.17
C PRO A 66 -8.43 -6.47 -1.09
N GLU A 67 -7.15 -6.37 -0.71
CA GLU A 67 -6.68 -5.43 0.30
C GLU A 67 -6.45 -4.02 -0.25
N ALA A 68 -6.20 -3.92 -1.55
CA ALA A 68 -5.86 -2.68 -2.24
C ALA A 68 -7.04 -2.08 -3.05
N LYS A 69 -8.19 -2.75 -3.11
CA LYS A 69 -9.32 -2.33 -3.96
C LYS A 69 -9.92 -0.98 -3.58
N GLU A 70 -9.80 -0.57 -2.32
CA GLU A 70 -10.23 0.77 -1.87
C GLU A 70 -9.52 1.89 -2.63
N ALA A 71 -8.27 1.68 -3.01
CA ALA A 71 -7.48 2.65 -3.76
C ALA A 71 -8.05 2.99 -5.15
N LEU A 72 -8.98 2.19 -5.69
CA LEU A 72 -9.67 2.51 -6.95
C LEU A 72 -10.47 3.82 -6.89
N TYR A 73 -10.87 4.24 -5.70
CA TYR A 73 -11.59 5.49 -5.48
C TYR A 73 -10.67 6.68 -5.20
N ALA A 74 -9.38 6.43 -5.00
CA ALA A 74 -8.42 7.47 -4.69
C ALA A 74 -8.14 8.39 -5.89
N ARG A 75 -7.74 9.63 -5.58
CA ARG A 75 -7.17 10.57 -6.54
C ARG A 75 -5.67 10.35 -6.74
N CYS A 76 -5.00 9.89 -5.69
CA CYS A 76 -3.59 9.55 -5.69
C CYS A 76 -3.34 8.43 -4.68
N ILE A 77 -2.35 7.60 -4.95
CA ILE A 77 -1.99 6.49 -4.07
C ILE A 77 -0.54 6.66 -3.63
N ILE A 78 -0.31 6.58 -2.32
CA ILE A 78 1.02 6.42 -1.74
C ILE A 78 1.20 4.94 -1.41
N ILE A 79 2.22 4.31 -1.95
CA ILE A 79 2.54 2.91 -1.72
C ILE A 79 3.84 2.86 -0.92
N VAL A 80 3.79 2.23 0.24
CA VAL A 80 4.92 2.08 1.14
C VAL A 80 5.25 0.60 1.31
N GLU A 81 6.45 0.30 1.78
CA GLU A 81 6.94 -1.06 1.83
C GLU A 81 6.31 -1.85 2.98
N GLY A 82 6.22 -1.25 4.18
CA GLY A 82 5.90 -1.94 5.41
C GLY A 82 4.90 -1.23 6.31
N GLU A 83 4.71 -1.84 7.48
CA GLU A 83 3.77 -1.39 8.51
C GLU A 83 4.20 -0.09 9.19
N THR A 84 5.52 0.12 9.33
CA THR A 84 6.08 1.29 10.03
C THR A 84 5.75 2.57 9.26
N GLU A 85 6.01 2.60 7.96
CA GLU A 85 5.67 3.72 7.09
C GLU A 85 4.16 3.90 7.03
N TYR A 86 3.41 2.81 6.83
CA TYR A 86 1.95 2.85 6.75
C TYR A 86 1.35 3.48 7.99
N GLY A 87 1.78 3.07 9.18
CA GLY A 87 1.32 3.66 10.45
C GLY A 87 1.73 5.11 10.65
N SER A 88 2.94 5.48 10.20
CA SER A 88 3.53 6.80 10.41
C SER A 88 2.96 7.88 9.49
N PHE A 89 2.70 7.56 8.22
CA PHE A 89 2.33 8.55 7.20
C PHE A 89 1.03 9.29 7.52
N THR A 90 0.03 8.59 8.05
CA THR A 90 -1.23 9.24 8.49
C THR A 90 -0.97 10.27 9.60
N GLY A 91 -0.07 9.94 10.54
CA GLY A 91 0.35 10.87 11.59
C GLY A 91 1.12 12.07 11.05
N PHE A 92 2.02 11.85 10.10
CA PHE A 92 2.78 12.92 9.43
C PHE A 92 1.86 13.83 8.62
N GLY A 93 0.92 13.27 7.86
CA GLY A 93 -0.09 14.05 7.13
C GLY A 93 -0.81 15.04 8.05
N LYS A 94 -1.34 14.55 9.18
CA LYS A 94 -2.00 15.41 10.18
C LYS A 94 -1.08 16.50 10.71
N LYS A 95 0.18 16.20 11.01
CA LYS A 95 1.16 17.18 11.50
C LYS A 95 1.53 18.25 10.48
N LEU A 96 1.55 17.88 9.20
CA LEU A 96 1.83 18.77 8.08
C LEU A 96 0.58 19.54 7.59
N GLY A 97 -0.59 19.28 8.18
CA GLY A 97 -1.86 19.87 7.74
C GLY A 97 -2.38 19.29 6.43
N VAL A 98 -1.90 18.10 6.05
CA VAL A 98 -2.36 17.35 4.86
C VAL A 98 -3.36 16.28 5.30
N ASP A 99 -4.63 16.54 5.04
CA ASP A 99 -5.70 15.58 5.29
C ASP A 99 -5.83 14.64 4.09
N PHE A 100 -5.46 13.38 4.29
CA PHE A 100 -5.47 12.37 3.22
C PHE A 100 -6.88 12.14 2.67
N ASP A 101 -7.88 12.09 3.54
CA ASP A 101 -9.26 11.88 3.13
C ASP A 101 -9.77 13.06 2.29
N TYR A 102 -9.50 14.30 2.74
CA TYR A 102 -9.88 15.51 2.01
C TYR A 102 -9.26 15.57 0.61
N PHE A 103 -7.98 15.21 0.49
CA PHE A 103 -7.27 15.20 -0.80
C PHE A 103 -7.54 13.95 -1.63
N GLY A 104 -8.21 12.94 -1.07
CA GLY A 104 -8.45 11.65 -1.72
C GLY A 104 -7.18 10.85 -1.93
N ILE A 105 -6.25 10.90 -0.96
CA ILE A 105 -5.01 10.15 -0.96
C ILE A 105 -5.26 8.81 -0.26
N CYS A 106 -5.02 7.71 -0.95
CA CYS A 106 -5.04 6.38 -0.36
C CYS A 106 -3.61 5.92 -0.05
N LEU A 107 -3.38 5.44 1.15
CA LEU A 107 -2.11 4.84 1.57
C LEU A 107 -2.23 3.33 1.49
N ILE A 108 -1.26 2.67 0.87
CA ILE A 108 -1.21 1.21 0.73
C ILE A 108 0.10 0.68 1.32
N ASN A 109 -0.02 -0.31 2.19
CA ASN A 109 1.08 -1.16 2.60
C ASN A 109 1.26 -2.28 1.58
N ALA A 110 2.39 -2.30 0.89
CA ALA A 110 2.69 -3.31 -0.13
C ALA A 110 3.10 -4.66 0.45
N ARG A 111 3.44 -4.73 1.74
CA ARG A 111 3.93 -5.93 2.42
C ARG A 111 5.18 -6.49 1.75
N GLY A 112 6.10 -5.60 1.41
CA GLY A 112 7.41 -5.90 0.85
C GLY A 112 7.68 -5.24 -0.50
N GLU A 113 8.94 -4.96 -0.74
CA GLU A 113 9.47 -4.21 -1.87
C GLU A 113 8.98 -4.70 -3.25
N SER A 114 8.95 -6.03 -3.43
CA SER A 114 8.62 -6.65 -4.72
C SER A 114 7.16 -6.45 -5.15
N SER A 115 6.29 -6.08 -4.21
CA SER A 115 4.87 -5.82 -4.46
C SER A 115 4.62 -4.39 -4.95
N ILE A 116 5.43 -3.42 -4.50
CA ILE A 116 5.26 -2.00 -4.81
C ILE A 116 5.16 -1.75 -6.31
N SER A 117 6.16 -2.22 -7.09
CA SER A 117 6.16 -1.97 -8.54
C SER A 117 4.99 -2.62 -9.28
N LYS A 118 4.48 -3.75 -8.76
CA LYS A 118 3.32 -4.43 -9.35
C LYS A 118 2.04 -3.65 -9.09
N LEU A 119 1.86 -3.15 -7.86
CA LEU A 119 0.73 -2.30 -7.48
C LEU A 119 0.76 -0.97 -8.24
N GLN A 120 1.92 -0.32 -8.37
CA GLN A 120 2.06 0.88 -9.20
C GLN A 120 1.62 0.62 -10.64
N LYS A 121 2.07 -0.48 -11.26
CA LYS A 121 1.65 -0.86 -12.62
C LYS A 121 0.15 -1.02 -12.73
N LEU A 122 -0.49 -1.68 -11.76
CA LEU A 122 -1.92 -1.90 -11.75
C LEU A 122 -2.68 -0.57 -11.69
N PHE A 123 -2.39 0.26 -10.69
CA PHE A 123 -3.13 1.50 -10.48
C PHE A 123 -2.87 2.54 -11.56
N ASN A 124 -1.65 2.61 -12.09
CA ASN A 124 -1.35 3.45 -13.25
C ASN A 124 -2.14 3.02 -14.50
N ARG A 125 -2.41 1.71 -14.69
CA ARG A 125 -3.31 1.23 -15.75
C ARG A 125 -4.75 1.65 -15.51
N PHE A 126 -5.17 1.79 -14.28
CA PHE A 126 -6.47 2.40 -13.93
C PHE A 126 -6.45 3.93 -13.97
N SER A 127 -5.38 4.57 -14.46
CA SER A 127 -5.21 6.02 -14.49
C SER A 127 -5.33 6.67 -13.11
N ILE A 128 -4.74 6.02 -12.11
CA ILE A 128 -4.58 6.58 -10.78
C ILE A 128 -3.11 6.88 -10.56
N PRO A 129 -2.72 8.14 -10.34
CA PRO A 129 -1.34 8.50 -10.03
C PRO A 129 -0.85 7.78 -8.78
N THR A 130 0.36 7.24 -8.84
CA THR A 130 0.97 6.54 -7.71
C THR A 130 2.32 7.15 -7.36
N VAL A 131 2.60 7.21 -6.08
CA VAL A 131 3.92 7.53 -5.51
C VAL A 131 4.36 6.34 -4.69
N ALA A 132 5.63 5.95 -4.77
CA ALA A 132 6.17 4.85 -3.99
C ALA A 132 7.36 5.29 -3.15
N LEU A 133 7.40 4.81 -1.91
CA LEU A 133 8.56 4.90 -1.05
C LEU A 133 9.15 3.50 -0.88
N TYR A 134 10.45 3.41 -1.13
CA TYR A 134 11.26 2.21 -0.90
C TYR A 134 12.34 2.50 0.13
N ASP A 135 12.78 1.48 0.80
CA ASP A 135 14.01 1.55 1.56
C ASP A 135 15.22 1.71 0.63
N ARG A 136 16.24 2.43 1.10
CA ARG A 136 17.44 2.71 0.28
C ARG A 136 18.24 1.47 -0.05
N ASP A 137 18.14 0.41 0.73
CA ASP A 137 18.87 -0.84 0.49
C ASP A 137 18.57 -1.46 -0.88
N VAL A 138 17.43 -1.10 -1.49
CA VAL A 138 17.04 -1.52 -2.86
C VAL A 138 17.23 -0.43 -3.91
N GLU A 139 17.90 0.68 -3.59
CA GLU A 139 18.17 1.75 -4.54
C GLU A 139 18.92 1.21 -5.77
N GLY A 140 18.45 1.60 -6.95
CA GLY A 140 18.99 1.09 -8.21
C GLY A 140 18.30 -0.17 -8.75
N LYS A 141 17.69 -0.99 -7.90
CA LYS A 141 16.95 -2.18 -8.34
C LYS A 141 15.64 -1.79 -9.06
N TYR A 142 14.98 -0.75 -8.58
CA TYR A 142 13.68 -0.28 -9.10
C TYR A 142 13.72 1.10 -9.75
N ALA A 143 14.82 1.84 -9.67
CA ALA A 143 14.96 3.23 -10.12
C ALA A 143 14.53 3.51 -11.58
N LYS A 144 14.53 2.51 -12.43
CA LYS A 144 14.15 2.64 -13.85
C LYS A 144 12.68 2.29 -14.12
N ALA A 145 11.93 1.85 -13.11
CA ALA A 145 10.60 1.30 -13.33
C ALA A 145 9.52 2.38 -13.46
N HIS A 146 9.62 3.48 -12.70
CA HIS A 146 8.61 4.55 -12.65
C HIS A 146 9.21 5.89 -12.23
N SER A 147 8.58 7.00 -12.65
CA SER A 147 9.04 8.37 -12.37
C SER A 147 8.75 8.87 -10.94
N ASN A 148 7.84 8.21 -10.23
CA ASN A 148 7.36 8.66 -8.91
C ASN A 148 7.80 7.70 -7.81
N ILE A 149 9.11 7.40 -7.79
CA ILE A 149 9.75 6.55 -6.79
C ILE A 149 10.64 7.44 -5.92
N PHE A 150 10.52 7.27 -4.62
CA PHE A 150 11.34 7.89 -3.60
C PHE A 150 12.01 6.80 -2.77
N TYR A 151 13.15 7.14 -2.20
CA TYR A 151 13.91 6.27 -1.30
C TYR A 151 14.10 6.97 0.03
N THR A 152 14.25 6.20 1.09
CA THR A 152 14.69 6.70 2.39
C THR A 152 16.09 7.33 2.28
N GLU A 153 16.44 8.26 3.16
CA GLU A 153 17.77 8.86 3.21
C GLU A 153 18.79 7.90 3.82
N GLU A 154 18.39 7.17 4.84
CA GLU A 154 19.15 6.10 5.45
C GLU A 154 18.78 4.74 4.82
N ILE A 155 19.38 3.66 5.33
CA ILE A 155 19.18 2.31 4.79
C ILE A 155 17.73 1.83 4.85
N CYS A 156 16.96 2.32 5.82
CA CYS A 156 15.53 2.03 5.99
C CYS A 156 14.83 3.20 6.70
N PHE A 157 13.49 3.17 6.67
CA PHE A 157 12.65 4.23 7.23
C PHE A 157 12.85 4.43 8.74
N GLU A 158 13.03 3.36 9.51
CA GLU A 158 13.29 3.47 10.95
C GLU A 158 14.60 4.20 11.24
N MET A 159 15.63 4.00 10.38
CA MET A 159 16.91 4.68 10.54
C MET A 159 16.81 6.16 10.19
N ASP A 160 15.99 6.55 9.20
CA ASP A 160 15.68 7.97 8.94
C ASP A 160 15.11 8.63 10.18
N PHE A 161 14.17 7.96 10.85
CA PHE A 161 13.55 8.48 12.05
C PHE A 161 14.55 8.64 13.21
N VAL A 162 15.42 7.63 13.42
CA VAL A 162 16.48 7.69 14.43
C VAL A 162 17.46 8.81 14.13
N SER A 163 17.94 8.91 12.89
CA SER A 163 18.89 9.95 12.46
C SER A 163 18.29 11.34 12.64
N TYR A 164 17.00 11.52 12.30
CA TYR A 164 16.30 12.78 12.52
C TYR A 164 16.21 13.15 14.00
N LEU A 165 15.83 12.20 14.88
CA LEU A 165 15.75 12.46 16.33
C LEU A 165 17.12 12.82 16.92
N LEU A 166 18.18 12.18 16.48
CA LEU A 166 19.56 12.50 16.90
C LEU A 166 19.98 13.89 16.43
N ALA A 167 19.72 14.24 15.17
CA ALA A 167 20.03 15.56 14.61
C ALA A 167 19.28 16.68 15.32
N MET A 168 18.05 16.42 15.76
CA MET A 168 17.22 17.38 16.50
C MET A 168 17.51 17.38 18.02
N HIS A 169 18.55 16.69 18.48
CA HIS A 169 18.88 16.54 19.90
C HIS A 169 17.73 15.99 20.76
N LYS A 170 16.89 15.15 20.18
CA LYS A 170 15.72 14.52 20.82
C LYS A 170 16.02 13.12 21.38
N ARG A 171 17.23 12.90 21.86
CA ARG A 171 17.68 11.58 22.39
C ARG A 171 16.76 11.02 23.45
N SER A 172 16.21 11.89 24.34
CA SER A 172 15.28 11.44 25.36
C SER A 172 13.99 10.83 24.82
N ILE A 173 13.51 11.30 23.67
CA ILE A 173 12.34 10.71 22.98
C ILE A 173 12.71 9.36 22.42
N MET A 174 13.86 9.25 21.76
CA MET A 174 14.38 7.99 21.23
C MET A 174 14.57 6.95 22.36
N ASP A 175 15.18 7.36 23.47
CA ASP A 175 15.40 6.45 24.63
C ASP A 175 14.06 5.96 25.22
N ALA A 176 13.02 6.82 25.24
CA ALA A 176 11.68 6.42 25.68
C ALA A 176 11.04 5.40 24.74
N ILE A 177 11.11 5.61 23.43
CA ILE A 177 10.60 4.69 22.40
C ILE A 177 11.32 3.34 22.50
N ILE A 178 12.65 3.36 22.58
CA ILE A 178 13.46 2.13 22.71
C ILE A 178 13.08 1.36 23.97
N LYS A 179 12.89 2.08 25.07
CA LYS A 179 12.48 1.46 26.32
C LYS A 179 11.13 0.77 26.21
N ASP A 180 10.13 1.44 25.61
CA ASP A 180 8.80 0.86 25.42
C ASP A 180 8.88 -0.41 24.55
N ILE A 181 9.63 -0.36 23.43
CA ILE A 181 9.85 -1.52 22.57
C ILE A 181 10.53 -2.66 23.31
N ILE A 182 11.56 -2.37 24.13
CA ILE A 182 12.27 -3.39 24.92
C ILE A 182 11.36 -3.99 25.98
N ASP A 183 10.57 -3.17 26.66
CA ASP A 183 9.67 -3.63 27.70
C ASP A 183 8.55 -4.52 27.12
N ASP A 184 8.03 -4.18 25.95
CA ASP A 184 7.06 -5.01 25.21
C ASP A 184 7.68 -6.30 24.64
N ALA A 185 8.89 -6.25 24.13
CA ALA A 185 9.59 -7.41 23.56
C ALA A 185 10.19 -8.34 24.61
N ARG A 186 10.49 -7.83 25.82
CA ARG A 186 11.19 -8.60 26.89
C ARG A 186 10.54 -9.95 27.21
N PRO A 187 9.19 -10.08 27.35
CA PRO A 187 8.57 -11.37 27.59
C PRO A 187 8.77 -12.38 26.45
N MET A 188 8.81 -11.89 25.20
CA MET A 188 9.03 -12.71 24.01
C MET A 188 10.48 -13.19 23.94
N VAL A 189 11.43 -12.27 24.13
CA VAL A 189 12.87 -12.56 24.14
C VAL A 189 13.20 -13.54 25.24
N THR A 190 12.68 -13.35 26.46
CA THR A 190 12.91 -14.27 27.61
C THR A 190 12.38 -15.67 27.30
N LYS A 191 11.20 -15.80 26.69
CA LYS A 191 10.64 -17.09 26.26
C LYS A 191 11.50 -17.77 25.19
N ASP A 192 11.99 -17.02 24.21
CA ASP A 192 12.80 -17.58 23.13
C ASP A 192 14.19 -17.98 23.67
N MET A 193 14.80 -17.19 24.54
CA MET A 193 16.06 -17.52 25.21
C MET A 193 15.94 -18.77 26.07
N ALA A 194 14.86 -18.90 26.82
CA ALA A 194 14.60 -20.12 27.63
C ALA A 194 14.44 -21.35 26.72
N ARG A 195 13.70 -21.20 25.60
CA ARG A 195 13.49 -22.29 24.63
C ARG A 195 14.80 -22.71 23.94
N ARG A 196 15.74 -21.79 23.73
CA ARG A 196 17.06 -22.06 23.13
C ARG A 196 18.12 -22.47 24.16
N GLY A 197 17.78 -22.59 25.43
CA GLY A 197 18.72 -22.99 26.48
C GLY A 197 19.69 -21.90 26.91
N TYR A 198 19.43 -20.63 26.58
CA TYR A 198 20.28 -19.48 26.95
C TYR A 198 19.86 -18.84 28.30
N ALA A 199 18.74 -19.25 28.87
CA ALA A 199 18.34 -18.76 30.18
C ALA A 199 19.01 -19.61 31.26
N LYS A 200 19.87 -19.00 32.06
CA LYS A 200 20.26 -19.49 33.39
C LYS A 200 19.43 -18.80 34.46
#